data_1267ab19790700a885f7c6f12a51f540
#
_entry.id   1267ab19790700a885f7c6f12a51f540
#
_cell.length_a   1.000
_cell.length_b   1.000
_cell.length_c   1.000
_cell.angle_alpha   90.00
_cell.angle_beta   90.00
_cell.angle_gamma   90.00
#
_symmetry.space_group_name_H-M   'P 1'
#
loop_
_entity.id
_entity.type
_entity.pdbx_description
1 polymer ?
#
loop_
_entity_poly.entity_id
_entity_poly.type
_entity_poly.pdbx_seq_one_letter_code
_entity_poly.pdbx_strand_id
1 'polypeptide(L)'
;MPGFKDQAHQEENTGQPDRSLSFHAIACSGEFKEQLAHSVWEDKTPLLLAGEEGSGKHFIARRLAAAILCHQPDRSEGACGQCASCRMLQTGSHLDLVEIAPPDDKSSIPVASVRSQVAGTLQIYPQLSPNRVYVIEALKADTLKEQGQNALLKPLEEHPGFVRFIILTEDADRLLSTIRSRSRMIRIGRRSPDQIRRILEETGRDDQTAGLALRYADGLPGQALAMAQDANFRLLRDKAFTLFSGLPRSTRTDCLTAGLAFFKEERKELTLLLRVFESFLRDLLLLQNGMDPAGLVNVDLADDLGGMRRQAAGADPARAAELVRQTAGALASNANYDHTVARMLLGLRAFMGGHPVPEQVFRTKESFH
;
A
#
# COMPACT_ATOMS: atom_id res chain seq x y z
N MET A 1 -9.27 -2.56 10.08
CA MET A 1 -8.20 -3.58 10.01
C MET A 1 -7.65 -3.74 11.40
N PRO A 2 -7.51 -4.94 11.96
CA PRO A 2 -6.86 -5.12 13.25
C PRO A 2 -5.38 -4.71 13.12
N GLY A 3 -4.88 -4.03 14.15
CA GLY A 3 -3.47 -3.63 14.23
C GLY A 3 -2.56 -4.80 13.92
N PHE A 4 -1.44 -4.50 13.28
CA PHE A 4 -0.43 -5.44 12.82
C PHE A 4 0.01 -6.36 13.98
N LYS A 5 -0.70 -7.49 14.13
CA LYS A 5 -0.14 -8.65 14.80
C LYS A 5 0.61 -9.41 13.71
N ASP A 6 1.92 -9.13 13.59
CA ASP A 6 2.84 -10.08 12.97
C ASP A 6 2.60 -11.43 13.66
N GLN A 7 2.15 -12.44 12.92
CA GLN A 7 2.20 -13.82 13.41
C GLN A 7 3.67 -14.19 13.50
N ALA A 8 4.25 -13.92 14.67
CA ALA A 8 5.57 -14.38 15.03
C ALA A 8 5.53 -15.92 15.07
N HIS A 9 6.20 -16.57 14.14
CA HIS A 9 6.63 -17.94 14.30
C HIS A 9 7.41 -18.01 15.61
N GLN A 10 6.92 -18.81 16.55
CA GLN A 10 7.67 -19.26 17.72
C GLN A 10 8.71 -20.26 17.24
N GLU A 11 9.85 -19.74 16.77
CA GLU A 11 11.07 -20.54 16.65
C GLU A 11 11.85 -20.46 17.97
N GLU A 12 12.27 -21.61 18.45
CA GLU A 12 13.07 -21.80 19.66
C GLU A 12 14.30 -20.88 19.63
N ASN A 13 14.49 -20.16 20.71
CA ASN A 13 15.53 -19.18 20.98
C ASN A 13 16.94 -19.81 20.92
N THR A 14 17.47 -19.99 19.74
CA THR A 14 18.92 -20.14 19.52
C THR A 14 19.51 -18.75 19.70
N GLY A 15 20.44 -18.55 20.61
CA GLY A 15 21.03 -17.27 21.07
C GLY A 15 21.64 -16.35 20.01
N GLN A 16 21.14 -16.39 18.78
CA GLN A 16 21.44 -15.43 17.74
C GLN A 16 20.51 -14.19 17.86
N PRO A 17 21.06 -12.99 17.68
CA PRO A 17 20.27 -11.77 17.73
C PRO A 17 19.19 -11.80 16.65
N ASP A 18 17.93 -11.54 17.03
CA ASP A 18 16.84 -11.40 16.08
C ASP A 18 17.05 -10.15 15.21
N ARG A 19 17.38 -10.35 13.95
CA ARG A 19 17.64 -9.28 12.98
C ARG A 19 16.38 -8.71 12.34
N SER A 20 15.20 -9.17 12.74
CA SER A 20 13.92 -8.69 12.17
C SER A 20 13.70 -7.18 12.37
N LEU A 21 14.27 -6.59 13.43
CA LEU A 21 14.21 -5.16 13.74
C LEU A 21 15.37 -4.35 13.15
N SER A 22 16.37 -4.99 12.52
CA SER A 22 17.53 -4.31 11.95
C SER A 22 17.25 -3.74 10.56
N PHE A 23 18.14 -2.85 10.09
CA PHE A 23 18.09 -2.34 8.72
C PHE A 23 18.39 -3.41 7.66
N HIS A 24 19.02 -4.51 8.04
CA HIS A 24 19.23 -5.67 7.14
C HIS A 24 17.92 -6.25 6.63
N ALA A 25 16.89 -6.28 7.48
CA ALA A 25 15.56 -6.75 7.07
C ALA A 25 14.89 -5.88 6.00
N ILE A 26 15.44 -4.68 5.72
CA ILE A 26 14.88 -3.80 4.68
C ILE A 26 15.51 -4.19 3.34
N ALA A 27 14.73 -4.79 2.46
CA ALA A 27 15.15 -5.08 1.09
C ALA A 27 15.18 -3.78 0.25
N CYS A 28 16.34 -3.14 0.21
CA CYS A 28 16.57 -1.90 -0.55
C CYS A 28 18.05 -1.78 -0.94
N SER A 29 18.40 -0.71 -1.67
CA SER A 29 19.80 -0.42 -2.00
C SER A 29 20.62 -0.08 -0.76
N GLY A 30 21.96 -0.29 -0.83
CA GLY A 30 22.88 0.10 0.23
C GLY A 30 22.78 1.60 0.54
N GLU A 31 22.77 2.44 -0.50
CA GLU A 31 22.63 3.89 -0.37
C GLU A 31 21.37 4.31 0.41
N PHE A 32 20.23 3.65 0.18
CA PHE A 32 19.01 3.95 0.92
C PHE A 32 19.12 3.51 2.39
N LYS A 33 19.81 2.40 2.68
CA LYS A 33 20.09 1.99 4.08
C LYS A 33 20.97 3.00 4.80
N GLU A 34 22.01 3.49 4.13
CA GLU A 34 22.89 4.54 4.66
C GLU A 34 22.10 5.83 4.92
N GLN A 35 21.21 6.23 4.02
CA GLN A 35 20.31 7.36 4.21
C GLN A 35 19.41 7.18 5.44
N LEU A 36 18.83 5.99 5.65
CA LEU A 36 18.04 5.68 6.82
C LEU A 36 18.87 5.76 8.10
N ALA A 37 20.04 5.12 8.11
CA ALA A 37 20.95 5.15 9.24
C ALA A 37 21.36 6.59 9.59
N HIS A 38 21.79 7.37 8.61
CA HIS A 38 22.13 8.79 8.76
C HIS A 38 20.97 9.61 9.36
N SER A 39 19.73 9.39 8.89
CA SER A 39 18.57 10.11 9.39
C SER A 39 18.23 9.84 10.87
N VAL A 40 18.68 8.70 11.40
CA VAL A 40 18.49 8.35 12.83
C VAL A 40 19.52 9.02 13.73
N TRP A 41 20.78 9.14 13.27
CA TRP A 41 21.91 9.46 14.16
C TRP A 41 22.37 10.91 14.12
N GLU A 42 22.15 11.64 13.02
CA GLU A 42 22.73 12.97 12.88
C GLU A 42 22.00 14.08 13.63
N ASP A 43 20.69 14.09 13.54
CA ASP A 43 19.90 15.12 14.21
C ASP A 43 18.57 14.55 14.76
N LYS A 44 17.83 15.41 15.46
CA LYS A 44 16.54 15.06 16.04
C LYS A 44 15.35 15.57 15.23
N THR A 45 15.61 16.02 14.02
CA THR A 45 14.57 16.49 13.10
C THR A 45 13.51 15.42 12.90
N PRO A 46 12.22 15.75 12.97
CA PRO A 46 11.14 14.85 12.66
C PRO A 46 11.32 14.18 11.29
N LEU A 47 11.09 12.88 11.19
CA LEU A 47 11.19 12.12 9.94
C LEU A 47 9.83 12.05 9.26
N LEU A 48 9.77 12.37 7.98
CA LEU A 48 8.58 12.25 7.15
C LEU A 48 8.81 11.17 6.09
N LEU A 49 8.22 10.00 6.30
CA LEU A 49 8.29 8.88 5.36
C LEU A 49 7.14 8.99 4.35
N ALA A 50 7.47 9.29 3.10
CA ALA A 50 6.52 9.46 2.02
C ALA A 50 6.65 8.34 0.99
N GLY A 51 5.54 7.68 0.64
CA GLY A 51 5.53 6.62 -0.37
C GLY A 51 4.15 6.02 -0.57
N GLU A 52 3.93 5.38 -1.71
CA GLU A 52 2.65 4.76 -2.08
C GLU A 52 2.17 3.72 -1.06
N GLU A 53 0.87 3.40 -1.07
CA GLU A 53 0.32 2.29 -0.31
C GLU A 53 1.03 0.98 -0.70
N GLY A 54 1.47 0.21 0.30
CA GLY A 54 2.25 -1.01 0.05
C GLY A 54 3.76 -0.80 -0.16
N SER A 55 4.27 0.44 -0.11
CA SER A 55 5.73 0.72 -0.24
C SER A 55 6.59 0.21 0.92
N GLY A 56 5.96 -0.19 2.04
CA GLY A 56 6.67 -0.64 3.25
C GLY A 56 6.97 0.47 4.26
N LYS A 57 6.24 1.60 4.23
CA LYS A 57 6.41 2.72 5.18
C LYS A 57 6.39 2.28 6.64
N HIS A 58 5.38 1.53 7.06
CA HIS A 58 5.24 1.03 8.43
C HIS A 58 6.40 0.10 8.81
N PHE A 59 6.77 -0.79 7.89
CA PHE A 59 7.89 -1.69 8.07
C PHE A 59 9.19 -0.92 8.33
N ILE A 60 9.47 0.13 7.54
CA ILE A 60 10.64 0.98 7.70
C ILE A 60 10.53 1.82 8.98
N ALA A 61 9.38 2.42 9.26
CA ALA A 61 9.15 3.22 10.48
C ALA A 61 9.42 2.41 11.74
N ARG A 62 8.99 1.15 11.79
CA ARG A 62 9.24 0.26 12.93
C ARG A 62 10.73 -0.03 13.13
N ARG A 63 11.53 -0.17 12.06
CA ARG A 63 12.99 -0.36 12.14
C ARG A 63 13.70 0.92 12.58
N LEU A 64 13.27 2.07 12.10
CA LEU A 64 13.78 3.36 12.57
C LEU A 64 13.45 3.57 14.04
N ALA A 65 12.21 3.33 14.46
CA ALA A 65 11.81 3.40 15.86
C ALA A 65 12.62 2.42 16.72
N ALA A 66 12.83 1.19 16.25
CA ALA A 66 13.63 0.20 16.94
C ALA A 66 15.09 0.65 17.14
N ALA A 67 15.71 1.23 16.11
CA ALA A 67 17.05 1.79 16.20
C ALA A 67 17.14 2.93 17.23
N ILE A 68 16.16 3.83 17.22
CA ILE A 68 16.08 4.99 18.15
C ILE A 68 15.86 4.56 19.61
N LEU A 69 15.04 3.52 19.82
CA LEU A 69 14.68 3.02 21.16
C LEU A 69 15.69 2.00 21.71
N CYS A 70 16.57 1.45 20.88
CA CYS A 70 17.52 0.42 21.29
C CYS A 70 18.53 0.94 22.32
N HIS A 71 18.87 0.10 23.32
CA HIS A 71 19.88 0.44 24.32
C HIS A 71 21.32 0.34 23.76
N GLN A 72 21.53 -0.50 22.76
CA GLN A 72 22.84 -0.76 22.16
C GLN A 72 22.69 -0.80 20.63
N PRO A 73 22.32 0.32 19.99
CA PRO A 73 22.15 0.35 18.57
C PRO A 73 23.51 0.33 17.86
N ASP A 74 23.57 -0.37 16.74
CA ASP A 74 24.66 -0.25 15.78
C ASP A 74 24.32 0.85 14.76
N ARG A 75 25.29 1.69 14.41
CA ARG A 75 25.06 2.81 13.49
C ARG A 75 24.68 2.37 12.07
N SER A 76 25.21 1.25 11.60
CA SER A 76 24.95 0.73 10.26
C SER A 76 23.78 -0.26 10.23
N GLU A 77 23.59 -1.03 11.31
CA GLU A 77 22.64 -2.13 11.39
C GLU A 77 21.33 -1.74 12.09
N GLY A 78 21.33 -0.68 12.87
CA GLY A 78 20.17 -0.22 13.65
C GLY A 78 20.02 -0.94 14.99
N ALA A 79 18.85 -1.55 15.24
CA ALA A 79 18.54 -2.19 16.51
C ALA A 79 19.30 -3.50 16.73
N CYS A 80 19.77 -3.75 17.96
CA CYS A 80 20.52 -4.96 18.30
C CYS A 80 19.68 -6.24 18.35
N GLY A 81 18.33 -6.16 18.37
CA GLY A 81 17.41 -7.30 18.39
C GLY A 81 17.30 -8.07 19.72
N GLN A 82 18.13 -7.79 20.73
CA GLN A 82 18.25 -8.63 21.94
C GLN A 82 18.11 -7.89 23.27
N CYS A 83 18.18 -6.57 23.32
CA CYS A 83 18.02 -5.82 24.57
C CYS A 83 16.55 -5.79 25.02
N ALA A 84 16.29 -5.34 26.25
CA ALA A 84 14.94 -5.28 26.80
C ALA A 84 13.98 -4.47 25.92
N SER A 85 14.44 -3.32 25.40
CA SER A 85 13.68 -2.49 24.47
C SER A 85 13.33 -3.25 23.19
N CYS A 86 14.29 -3.90 22.53
CA CYS A 86 14.04 -4.70 21.31
C CYS A 86 13.03 -5.82 21.55
N ARG A 87 13.14 -6.56 22.66
CA ARG A 87 12.17 -7.62 23.01
C ARG A 87 10.75 -7.08 23.19
N MET A 88 10.59 -5.92 23.83
CA MET A 88 9.26 -5.32 23.95
C MET A 88 8.69 -4.80 22.63
N LEU A 89 9.55 -4.34 21.72
CA LEU A 89 9.13 -3.99 20.35
C LEU A 89 8.66 -5.21 19.56
N GLN A 90 9.32 -6.36 19.71
CA GLN A 90 8.90 -7.61 19.07
C GLN A 90 7.52 -8.06 19.52
N THR A 91 7.21 -7.91 20.80
CA THR A 91 5.91 -8.24 21.38
C THR A 91 4.83 -7.16 21.17
N GLY A 92 5.19 -6.01 20.57
CA GLY A 92 4.26 -4.90 20.35
C GLY A 92 3.82 -4.17 21.64
N SER A 93 4.58 -4.29 22.74
CA SER A 93 4.20 -3.75 24.06
C SER A 93 5.15 -2.67 24.59
N HIS A 94 5.88 -1.99 23.68
CA HIS A 94 6.90 -1.03 24.08
C HIS A 94 6.32 0.27 24.66
N LEU A 95 6.71 0.62 25.90
CA LEU A 95 6.15 1.75 26.65
C LEU A 95 6.50 3.14 26.07
N ASP A 96 7.65 3.24 25.40
CA ASP A 96 8.14 4.50 24.83
C ASP A 96 7.90 4.63 23.33
N LEU A 97 7.16 3.69 22.70
CA LEU A 97 6.63 3.79 21.36
C LEU A 97 5.16 4.17 21.42
N VAL A 98 4.82 5.34 20.87
CA VAL A 98 3.44 5.83 20.81
C VAL A 98 3.03 5.87 19.34
N GLU A 99 2.12 4.99 18.96
CA GLU A 99 1.57 4.93 17.62
C GLU A 99 0.23 5.64 17.56
N ILE A 100 0.08 6.59 16.64
CA ILE A 100 -1.10 7.44 16.49
C ILE A 100 -1.68 7.17 15.11
N ALA A 101 -2.71 6.36 15.10
CA ALA A 101 -3.46 5.93 13.93
C ALA A 101 -4.94 6.24 14.10
N PRO A 102 -5.73 6.24 13.01
CA PRO A 102 -7.18 6.25 13.12
C PRO A 102 -7.68 5.08 13.98
N PRO A 103 -8.65 5.28 14.88
CA PRO A 103 -9.36 4.18 15.53
C PRO A 103 -10.04 3.27 14.50
N ASP A 104 -10.25 1.99 14.83
CA ASP A 104 -10.80 0.98 13.91
C ASP A 104 -12.16 1.38 13.31
N ASP A 105 -12.95 2.17 14.03
CA ASP A 105 -14.27 2.67 13.63
C ASP A 105 -14.22 3.98 12.83
N LYS A 106 -13.03 4.56 12.58
CA LYS A 106 -12.87 5.88 11.95
C LYS A 106 -11.82 5.88 10.85
N SER A 107 -12.04 6.70 9.84
CA SER A 107 -11.06 6.95 8.78
C SER A 107 -10.06 8.07 9.12
N SER A 108 -10.25 8.79 10.23
CA SER A 108 -9.42 9.93 10.62
C SER A 108 -9.03 9.90 12.10
N ILE A 109 -7.85 10.45 12.37
CA ILE A 109 -7.34 10.65 13.74
C ILE A 109 -8.09 11.82 14.39
N PRO A 110 -8.78 11.62 15.51
CA PRO A 110 -9.41 12.71 16.25
C PRO A 110 -8.37 13.72 16.74
N VAL A 111 -8.64 15.01 16.63
CA VAL A 111 -7.74 16.08 17.14
C VAL A 111 -7.49 15.92 18.65
N ALA A 112 -8.49 15.45 19.39
CA ALA A 112 -8.36 15.17 20.82
C ALA A 112 -7.29 14.10 21.10
N SER A 113 -7.19 13.05 20.24
CA SER A 113 -6.15 12.01 20.36
C SER A 113 -4.76 12.59 20.13
N VAL A 114 -4.59 13.47 19.14
CA VAL A 114 -3.32 14.18 18.91
C VAL A 114 -2.93 15.01 20.11
N ARG A 115 -3.87 15.78 20.67
CA ARG A 115 -3.61 16.62 21.84
C ARG A 115 -3.27 15.81 23.09
N SER A 116 -4.03 14.77 23.39
CA SER A 116 -3.82 13.96 24.61
C SER A 116 -2.59 13.06 24.50
N GLN A 117 -2.39 12.37 23.36
CA GLN A 117 -1.34 11.37 23.21
C GLN A 117 0.00 11.98 22.80
N VAL A 118 0.02 13.11 22.07
CA VAL A 118 1.27 13.80 21.70
C VAL A 118 1.54 14.94 22.66
N ALA A 119 0.75 16.03 22.60
CA ALA A 119 1.03 17.23 23.37
C ALA A 119 0.97 16.99 24.90
N GLY A 120 0.00 16.17 25.35
CA GLY A 120 -0.18 15.84 26.77
C GLY A 120 0.91 14.94 27.36
N THR A 121 1.66 14.20 26.53
CA THR A 121 2.68 13.25 26.97
C THR A 121 4.11 13.67 26.58
N LEU A 122 4.26 14.78 25.88
CA LEU A 122 5.53 15.24 25.29
C LEU A 122 6.64 15.41 26.33
N GLN A 123 6.30 15.87 27.55
CA GLN A 123 7.24 16.10 28.62
C GLN A 123 7.49 14.89 29.53
N ILE A 124 6.81 13.77 29.27
CA ILE A 124 6.99 12.55 30.06
C ILE A 124 8.28 11.87 29.61
N TYR A 125 9.20 11.69 30.56
CA TYR A 125 10.45 10.98 30.30
C TYR A 125 10.21 9.55 29.85
N PRO A 126 11.07 9.00 28.95
CA PRO A 126 11.02 7.59 28.59
C PRO A 126 11.15 6.69 29.81
N GLN A 127 10.43 5.57 29.81
CA GLN A 127 10.40 4.66 30.96
C GLN A 127 11.38 3.48 30.82
N LEU A 128 11.66 3.08 29.59
CA LEU A 128 12.49 1.91 29.29
C LEU A 128 13.69 2.29 28.43
N SER A 129 13.50 3.16 27.47
CA SER A 129 14.48 3.46 26.41
C SER A 129 15.15 4.84 26.62
N PRO A 130 16.27 5.13 25.96
CA PRO A 130 16.88 6.46 26.00
C PRO A 130 16.03 7.55 25.32
N ASN A 131 15.07 7.14 24.48
CA ASN A 131 14.20 8.04 23.73
C ASN A 131 12.73 7.60 23.81
N ARG A 132 11.83 8.53 23.49
CA ARG A 132 10.41 8.27 23.22
C ARG A 132 10.12 8.56 21.75
N VAL A 133 9.45 7.64 21.07
CA VAL A 133 9.14 7.75 19.63
C VAL A 133 7.64 7.86 19.42
N TYR A 134 7.23 8.86 18.65
CA TYR A 134 5.86 9.00 18.16
C TYR A 134 5.83 8.66 16.68
N VAL A 135 5.04 7.64 16.31
CA VAL A 135 4.74 7.30 14.93
C VAL A 135 3.34 7.78 14.59
N ILE A 136 3.21 8.66 13.62
CA ILE A 136 1.95 9.33 13.29
C ILE A 136 1.54 8.94 11.88
N GLU A 137 0.37 8.31 11.74
CA GLU A 137 -0.18 7.87 10.47
C GLU A 137 -1.01 8.97 9.80
N ALA A 138 -0.38 9.77 8.95
CA ALA A 138 -1.03 10.77 8.10
C ALA A 138 -1.14 10.26 6.65
N LEU A 139 -1.63 9.02 6.46
CA LEU A 139 -1.51 8.27 5.19
C LEU A 139 -2.28 8.94 4.06
N LYS A 140 -3.58 9.15 4.22
CA LYS A 140 -4.47 9.77 3.21
C LYS A 140 -4.88 11.18 3.64
N ALA A 141 -5.39 11.97 2.72
CA ALA A 141 -5.80 13.37 2.95
C ALA A 141 -6.67 13.55 4.20
N ASP A 142 -7.61 12.62 4.41
CA ASP A 142 -8.58 12.69 5.52
C ASP A 142 -8.10 12.01 6.80
N THR A 143 -6.95 11.32 6.76
CA THR A 143 -6.44 10.59 7.93
C THR A 143 -6.02 11.55 9.04
N LEU A 144 -5.28 12.60 8.70
CA LEU A 144 -4.90 13.68 9.64
C LEU A 144 -5.36 15.02 9.08
N LYS A 145 -6.57 15.44 9.47
CA LYS A 145 -7.17 16.70 9.02
C LYS A 145 -6.35 17.90 9.48
N GLU A 146 -6.54 19.05 8.82
CA GLU A 146 -5.78 20.29 9.07
C GLU A 146 -5.71 20.68 10.55
N GLN A 147 -6.81 20.54 11.29
CA GLN A 147 -6.81 20.81 12.74
C GLN A 147 -5.88 19.87 13.52
N GLY A 148 -5.78 18.61 13.12
CA GLY A 148 -4.85 17.64 13.70
C GLY A 148 -3.40 17.99 13.35
N GLN A 149 -3.16 18.38 12.10
CA GLN A 149 -1.86 18.84 11.63
C GLN A 149 -1.40 20.09 12.39
N ASN A 150 -2.28 21.07 12.57
CA ASN A 150 -2.00 22.28 13.35
C ASN A 150 -1.67 21.96 14.82
N ALA A 151 -2.33 20.95 15.42
CA ALA A 151 -2.03 20.52 16.79
C ALA A 151 -0.64 19.89 16.94
N LEU A 152 -0.02 19.42 15.85
CA LEU A 152 1.34 18.87 15.85
C LEU A 152 2.44 19.94 15.72
N LEU A 153 2.15 21.13 15.21
CA LEU A 153 3.18 22.12 14.89
C LEU A 153 4.05 22.45 16.09
N LYS A 154 3.45 22.79 17.24
CA LYS A 154 4.19 23.10 18.44
C LYS A 154 5.01 21.91 18.98
N PRO A 155 4.44 20.67 19.09
CA PRO A 155 5.22 19.47 19.40
C PRO A 155 6.41 19.23 18.47
N LEU A 156 6.28 19.47 17.17
CA LEU A 156 7.36 19.26 16.20
C LEU A 156 8.45 20.33 16.29
N GLU A 157 8.14 21.54 16.76
CA GLU A 157 9.09 22.63 16.95
C GLU A 157 9.83 22.56 18.31
N GLU A 158 9.07 22.29 19.37
CA GLU A 158 9.52 22.47 20.75
C GLU A 158 9.45 21.14 21.52
N HIS A 159 10.10 20.09 21.03
CA HIS A 159 10.14 18.83 21.76
C HIS A 159 11.41 18.62 22.57
N PRO A 160 11.35 17.91 23.72
CA PRO A 160 12.52 17.52 24.48
C PRO A 160 13.51 16.69 23.65
N GLY A 161 14.77 16.78 24.01
CA GLY A 161 15.84 16.09 23.29
C GLY A 161 15.77 14.57 23.28
N PHE A 162 14.93 13.96 24.12
CA PHE A 162 14.65 12.52 24.14
C PHE A 162 13.43 12.13 23.30
N VAL A 163 12.73 13.07 22.66
CA VAL A 163 11.58 12.80 21.80
C VAL A 163 11.99 12.70 20.34
N ARG A 164 11.38 11.77 19.61
CA ARG A 164 11.53 11.58 18.17
C ARG A 164 10.17 11.43 17.51
N PHE A 165 10.03 11.99 16.31
CA PHE A 165 8.82 11.88 15.50
C PHE A 165 9.09 11.18 14.19
N ILE A 166 8.20 10.26 13.81
CA ILE A 166 8.14 9.61 12.50
C ILE A 166 6.73 9.79 11.97
N ILE A 167 6.57 10.51 10.86
CA ILE A 167 5.28 10.77 10.22
C ILE A 167 5.22 9.94 8.95
N LEU A 168 4.12 9.21 8.75
CA LEU A 168 3.89 8.38 7.57
C LEU A 168 2.85 9.04 6.68
N THR A 169 3.14 9.16 5.38
CA THR A 169 2.19 9.70 4.40
C THR A 169 2.29 8.98 3.06
N GLU A 170 1.19 8.93 2.34
CA GLU A 170 1.18 8.49 0.93
C GLU A 170 1.53 9.65 0.00
N ASP A 171 1.14 10.86 0.37
CA ASP A 171 1.38 12.06 -0.41
C ASP A 171 1.81 13.22 0.52
N ALA A 172 3.07 13.61 0.42
CA ALA A 172 3.62 14.67 1.25
C ALA A 172 3.01 16.05 0.93
N ASP A 173 2.52 16.27 -0.29
CA ASP A 173 1.98 17.57 -0.71
C ASP A 173 0.63 17.87 -0.06
N ARG A 174 -0.04 16.85 0.49
CA ARG A 174 -1.28 17.00 1.27
C ARG A 174 -1.05 17.41 2.72
N LEU A 175 0.18 17.37 3.19
CA LEU A 175 0.53 17.89 4.51
C LEU A 175 0.81 19.40 4.43
N LEU A 176 0.51 20.10 5.52
CA LEU A 176 0.82 21.51 5.64
C LEU A 176 2.30 21.76 5.35
N SER A 177 2.60 22.83 4.59
CA SER A 177 3.98 23.23 4.29
C SER A 177 4.82 23.44 5.53
N THR A 178 4.19 23.87 6.64
CA THR A 178 4.82 24.04 7.95
C THR A 178 5.27 22.72 8.59
N ILE A 179 4.59 21.61 8.39
CA ILE A 179 5.06 20.27 8.82
C ILE A 179 6.22 19.82 7.94
N ARG A 180 6.06 19.98 6.61
CA ARG A 180 7.10 19.57 5.65
C ARG A 180 8.42 20.30 5.86
N SER A 181 8.37 21.60 6.12
CA SER A 181 9.58 22.42 6.34
C SER A 181 10.33 22.08 7.64
N ARG A 182 9.65 21.45 8.61
CA ARG A 182 10.21 21.02 9.91
C ARG A 182 10.56 19.54 9.95
N SER A 183 10.39 18.84 8.85
CA SER A 183 10.61 17.40 8.76
C SER A 183 11.64 17.07 7.69
N ARG A 184 12.51 16.11 7.98
CA ARG A 184 13.38 15.50 6.98
C ARG A 184 12.57 14.49 6.19
N MET A 185 12.34 14.76 4.89
CA MET A 185 11.59 13.88 4.01
C MET A 185 12.46 12.75 3.50
N ILE A 186 11.97 11.51 3.66
CA ILE A 186 12.53 10.29 3.09
C ILE A 186 11.47 9.71 2.14
N ARG A 187 11.78 9.69 0.86
CA ARG A 187 10.90 9.13 -0.18
C ARG A 187 11.16 7.64 -0.31
N ILE A 188 10.10 6.84 -0.12
CA ILE A 188 10.15 5.38 -0.25
C ILE A 188 9.63 5.04 -1.64
N GLY A 189 10.56 4.78 -2.56
CA GLY A 189 10.26 4.40 -3.93
C GLY A 189 9.88 2.92 -4.07
N ARG A 190 9.50 2.54 -5.29
CA ARG A 190 9.24 1.16 -5.67
C ARG A 190 10.53 0.34 -5.64
N ARG A 191 10.42 -0.94 -5.35
CA ARG A 191 11.53 -1.89 -5.28
C ARG A 191 11.77 -2.51 -6.65
N SER A 192 13.03 -2.90 -6.91
CA SER A 192 13.35 -3.68 -8.10
C SER A 192 12.70 -5.09 -8.03
N PRO A 193 12.49 -5.74 -9.19
CA PRO A 193 11.99 -7.12 -9.21
C PRO A 193 12.81 -8.08 -8.34
N ASP A 194 14.14 -7.94 -8.32
CA ASP A 194 15.01 -8.79 -7.50
C ASP A 194 14.85 -8.54 -6.00
N GLN A 195 14.60 -7.29 -5.61
CA GLN A 195 14.30 -6.96 -4.21
C GLN A 195 12.96 -7.54 -3.76
N ILE A 196 11.92 -7.46 -4.62
CA ILE A 196 10.62 -8.09 -4.34
C ILE A 196 10.74 -9.61 -4.29
N ARG A 197 11.52 -10.23 -5.21
CA ARG A 197 11.75 -11.67 -5.22
C ARG A 197 12.35 -12.15 -3.89
N ARG A 198 13.39 -11.49 -3.38
CA ARG A 198 13.99 -11.81 -2.07
C ARG A 198 12.99 -11.74 -0.92
N ILE A 199 12.11 -10.72 -0.92
CA ILE A 199 11.07 -10.60 0.10
C ILE A 199 10.07 -11.77 0.00
N LEU A 200 9.73 -12.21 -1.20
CA LEU A 200 8.80 -13.32 -1.42
C LEU A 200 9.41 -14.68 -1.08
N GLU A 201 10.71 -14.89 -1.32
CA GLU A 201 11.45 -16.11 -0.95
C GLU A 201 11.35 -16.40 0.55
N GLU A 202 11.35 -15.33 1.38
CA GLU A 202 11.19 -15.46 2.84
C GLU A 202 9.78 -15.94 3.24
N THR A 203 8.79 -15.92 2.34
CA THR A 203 7.41 -16.37 2.64
C THR A 203 7.21 -17.88 2.50
N GLY A 204 8.17 -18.60 1.91
CA GLY A 204 8.08 -20.04 1.67
C GLY A 204 6.97 -20.48 0.72
N ARG A 205 6.45 -19.58 -0.14
CA ARG A 205 5.42 -19.87 -1.14
C ARG A 205 6.01 -20.54 -2.37
N ASP A 206 5.15 -21.25 -3.10
CA ASP A 206 5.54 -21.86 -4.39
C ASP A 206 5.92 -20.78 -5.43
N ASP A 207 6.80 -21.17 -6.36
CA ASP A 207 7.37 -20.26 -7.36
C ASP A 207 6.31 -19.62 -8.27
N GLN A 208 5.18 -20.30 -8.52
CA GLN A 208 4.13 -19.77 -9.39
C GLN A 208 3.37 -18.63 -8.69
N THR A 209 3.00 -18.83 -7.41
CA THR A 209 2.34 -17.80 -6.60
C THR A 209 3.27 -16.60 -6.38
N ALA A 210 4.54 -16.86 -6.07
CA ALA A 210 5.55 -15.82 -5.91
C ALA A 210 5.80 -15.06 -7.22
N GLY A 211 5.86 -15.75 -8.36
CA GLY A 211 6.03 -15.14 -9.68
C GLY A 211 4.85 -14.25 -10.07
N LEU A 212 3.61 -14.66 -9.80
CA LEU A 212 2.43 -13.85 -9.99
C LEU A 212 2.43 -12.62 -9.08
N ALA A 213 2.65 -12.80 -7.79
CA ALA A 213 2.71 -11.72 -6.81
C ALA A 213 3.76 -10.67 -7.18
N LEU A 214 4.95 -11.11 -7.63
CA LEU A 214 6.02 -10.23 -8.10
C LEU A 214 5.55 -9.32 -9.25
N ARG A 215 4.85 -9.87 -10.25
CA ARG A 215 4.39 -9.13 -11.43
C ARG A 215 3.28 -8.15 -11.11
N TYR A 216 2.32 -8.54 -10.26
CA TYR A 216 1.21 -7.70 -9.83
C TYR A 216 1.62 -6.61 -8.84
N ALA A 217 2.67 -6.82 -8.07
CA ALA A 217 3.12 -5.88 -7.04
C ALA A 217 3.65 -4.57 -7.59
N ASP A 218 4.08 -4.52 -8.84
CA ASP A 218 4.63 -3.33 -9.50
C ASP A 218 5.68 -2.60 -8.62
N GLY A 219 6.55 -3.38 -7.98
CA GLY A 219 7.59 -2.88 -7.08
C GLY A 219 7.13 -2.47 -5.67
N LEU A 220 5.91 -2.79 -5.27
CA LEU A 220 5.37 -2.48 -3.93
C LEU A 220 5.39 -3.72 -3.02
N PRO A 221 6.31 -3.81 -2.03
CA PRO A 221 6.50 -5.00 -1.20
C PRO A 221 5.25 -5.47 -0.46
N GLY A 222 4.49 -4.53 0.10
CA GLY A 222 3.28 -4.86 0.85
C GLY A 222 2.19 -5.48 -0.02
N GLN A 223 2.12 -5.09 -1.30
CA GLN A 223 1.21 -5.70 -2.27
C GLN A 223 1.67 -7.10 -2.66
N ALA A 224 2.98 -7.28 -2.90
CA ALA A 224 3.55 -8.59 -3.18
C ALA A 224 3.26 -9.58 -2.06
N LEU A 225 3.49 -9.18 -0.82
CA LEU A 225 3.23 -10.00 0.36
C LEU A 225 1.75 -10.32 0.54
N ALA A 226 0.86 -9.34 0.39
CA ALA A 226 -0.58 -9.54 0.49
C ALA A 226 -1.07 -10.57 -0.54
N MET A 227 -0.65 -10.46 -1.79
CA MET A 227 -1.03 -11.39 -2.87
C MET A 227 -0.42 -12.78 -2.66
N ALA A 228 0.83 -12.87 -2.21
CA ALA A 228 1.48 -14.15 -1.95
C ALA A 228 0.86 -14.88 -0.74
N GLN A 229 0.33 -14.16 0.24
CA GLN A 229 -0.34 -14.72 1.42
C GLN A 229 -1.80 -15.10 1.18
N ASP A 230 -2.44 -14.48 0.19
CA ASP A 230 -3.83 -14.76 -0.13
C ASP A 230 -3.98 -16.06 -0.93
N ALA A 231 -4.42 -17.11 -0.24
CA ALA A 231 -4.67 -18.42 -0.85
C ALA A 231 -5.74 -18.37 -1.97
N ASN A 232 -6.63 -17.37 -1.96
CA ASN A 232 -7.72 -17.21 -2.91
C ASN A 232 -7.36 -16.30 -4.08
N PHE A 233 -6.23 -15.60 -4.05
CA PHE A 233 -5.87 -14.63 -5.09
C PHE A 233 -5.90 -15.24 -6.50
N ARG A 234 -5.31 -16.42 -6.67
CA ARG A 234 -5.28 -17.13 -7.95
C ARG A 234 -6.69 -17.48 -8.43
N LEU A 235 -7.52 -18.04 -7.54
CA LEU A 235 -8.91 -18.39 -7.87
C LEU A 235 -9.72 -17.14 -8.24
N LEU A 236 -9.57 -16.06 -7.50
CA LEU A 236 -10.23 -14.78 -7.80
C LEU A 236 -9.83 -14.23 -9.15
N ARG A 237 -8.54 -14.29 -9.48
CA ARG A 237 -8.00 -13.86 -10.77
C ARG A 237 -8.56 -14.69 -11.92
N ASP A 238 -8.62 -16.01 -11.75
CA ASP A 238 -9.14 -16.92 -12.78
C ASP A 238 -10.65 -16.70 -13.04
N LYS A 239 -11.43 -16.51 -11.99
CA LYS A 239 -12.84 -16.10 -12.08
C LYS A 239 -12.99 -14.74 -12.79
N ALA A 240 -12.13 -13.76 -12.40
CA ALA A 240 -12.12 -12.44 -13.01
C ALA A 240 -11.76 -12.51 -14.51
N PHE A 241 -10.80 -13.35 -14.89
CA PHE A 241 -10.45 -13.56 -16.31
C PHE A 241 -11.58 -14.19 -17.09
N THR A 242 -12.28 -15.17 -16.54
CA THR A 242 -13.46 -15.79 -17.15
C THR A 242 -14.54 -14.74 -17.46
N LEU A 243 -14.86 -13.88 -16.50
CA LEU A 243 -15.78 -12.76 -16.73
C LEU A 243 -15.23 -11.79 -17.79
N PHE A 244 -13.99 -11.35 -17.64
CA PHE A 244 -13.33 -10.37 -18.52
C PHE A 244 -13.31 -10.83 -20.00
N SER A 245 -12.87 -12.06 -20.24
CA SER A 245 -12.78 -12.63 -21.59
C SER A 245 -14.16 -12.85 -22.25
N GLY A 246 -15.21 -13.03 -21.46
CA GLY A 246 -16.59 -13.14 -21.92
C GLY A 246 -17.26 -11.80 -22.25
N LEU A 247 -16.81 -10.68 -21.65
CA LEU A 247 -17.46 -9.37 -21.80
C LEU A 247 -17.68 -8.92 -23.26
N PRO A 248 -16.73 -9.04 -24.21
CA PRO A 248 -16.93 -8.59 -25.59
C PRO A 248 -18.14 -9.22 -26.29
N ARG A 249 -18.46 -10.47 -25.92
CA ARG A 249 -19.55 -11.25 -26.51
C ARG A 249 -20.82 -11.29 -25.69
N SER A 250 -20.79 -10.76 -24.45
CA SER A 250 -21.92 -10.76 -23.55
C SER A 250 -23.02 -9.81 -24.03
N THR A 251 -24.25 -10.03 -23.57
CA THR A 251 -25.34 -9.06 -23.75
C THR A 251 -25.27 -7.98 -22.67
N ARG A 252 -26.03 -6.87 -22.85
CA ARG A 252 -26.17 -5.86 -21.79
C ARG A 252 -26.80 -6.46 -20.53
N THR A 253 -27.74 -7.40 -20.71
CA THR A 253 -28.41 -8.10 -19.61
C THR A 253 -27.41 -8.91 -18.81
N ASP A 254 -26.50 -9.66 -19.48
CA ASP A 254 -25.47 -10.45 -18.79
C ASP A 254 -24.56 -9.57 -17.93
N CYS A 255 -24.19 -8.37 -18.42
CA CYS A 255 -23.40 -7.42 -17.62
C CYS A 255 -24.16 -6.97 -16.35
N LEU A 256 -25.47 -6.71 -16.46
CA LEU A 256 -26.30 -6.21 -15.36
C LEU A 256 -26.80 -7.30 -14.41
N THR A 257 -26.73 -8.56 -14.80
CA THR A 257 -27.11 -9.72 -13.98
C THR A 257 -25.86 -10.46 -13.48
N ALA A 258 -25.32 -11.37 -14.25
CA ALA A 258 -24.19 -12.21 -13.86
C ALA A 258 -22.92 -11.38 -13.53
N GLY A 259 -22.60 -10.38 -14.37
CA GLY A 259 -21.44 -9.51 -14.12
C GLY A 259 -21.54 -8.72 -12.82
N LEU A 260 -22.70 -8.08 -12.58
CA LEU A 260 -22.93 -7.34 -11.35
C LEU A 260 -22.99 -8.26 -10.12
N ALA A 261 -23.57 -9.45 -10.25
CA ALA A 261 -23.62 -10.45 -9.19
C ALA A 261 -22.21 -10.88 -8.77
N PHE A 262 -21.32 -11.15 -9.72
CA PHE A 262 -19.91 -11.46 -9.44
C PHE A 262 -19.22 -10.36 -8.60
N PHE A 263 -19.36 -9.11 -8.98
CA PHE A 263 -18.76 -8.00 -8.23
C PHE A 263 -19.41 -7.80 -6.83
N LYS A 264 -20.67 -8.18 -6.65
CA LYS A 264 -21.34 -8.16 -5.34
C LYS A 264 -20.83 -9.27 -4.43
N GLU A 265 -20.65 -10.47 -4.96
CA GLU A 265 -20.12 -11.63 -4.25
C GLU A 265 -18.69 -11.35 -3.75
N GLU A 266 -17.84 -10.82 -4.62
CA GLU A 266 -16.44 -10.52 -4.34
C GLU A 266 -16.21 -9.06 -3.86
N ARG A 267 -17.24 -8.43 -3.27
CA ARG A 267 -17.19 -7.00 -2.90
C ARG A 267 -16.07 -6.64 -1.94
N LYS A 268 -15.68 -7.57 -1.07
CA LYS A 268 -14.57 -7.38 -0.11
C LYS A 268 -13.22 -7.23 -0.82
N GLU A 269 -13.07 -7.89 -1.95
CA GLU A 269 -11.86 -7.91 -2.77
C GLU A 269 -11.90 -6.91 -3.95
N LEU A 270 -12.82 -5.94 -3.89
CA LEU A 270 -13.06 -5.01 -4.99
C LEU A 270 -11.79 -4.31 -5.49
N THR A 271 -10.97 -3.80 -4.58
CA THR A 271 -9.72 -3.11 -4.94
C THR A 271 -8.77 -4.03 -5.69
N LEU A 272 -8.66 -5.27 -5.26
CA LEU A 272 -7.85 -6.29 -5.90
C LEU A 272 -8.43 -6.66 -7.28
N LEU A 273 -9.75 -6.85 -7.38
CA LEU A 273 -10.43 -7.12 -8.65
C LEU A 273 -10.21 -6.03 -9.69
N LEU A 274 -10.34 -4.76 -9.31
CA LEU A 274 -10.11 -3.65 -10.23
C LEU A 274 -8.66 -3.65 -10.75
N ARG A 275 -7.67 -3.93 -9.90
CA ARG A 275 -6.27 -4.10 -10.31
C ARG A 275 -6.09 -5.28 -11.26
N VAL A 276 -6.77 -6.39 -11.01
CA VAL A 276 -6.72 -7.57 -11.89
C VAL A 276 -7.27 -7.20 -13.28
N PHE A 277 -8.40 -6.50 -13.35
CA PHE A 277 -8.93 -6.01 -14.63
C PHE A 277 -7.98 -5.03 -15.32
N GLU A 278 -7.37 -4.10 -14.59
CA GLU A 278 -6.36 -3.19 -15.14
C GLU A 278 -5.16 -3.95 -15.71
N SER A 279 -4.71 -5.02 -15.06
CA SER A 279 -3.59 -5.83 -15.53
C SER A 279 -3.91 -6.52 -16.87
N PHE A 280 -5.11 -7.07 -17.04
CA PHE A 280 -5.54 -7.65 -18.30
C PHE A 280 -5.60 -6.62 -19.43
N LEU A 281 -6.13 -5.44 -19.14
CA LEU A 281 -6.22 -4.33 -20.11
C LEU A 281 -4.85 -3.81 -20.50
N ARG A 282 -3.92 -3.68 -19.54
CA ARG A 282 -2.52 -3.33 -19.79
C ARG A 282 -1.86 -4.35 -20.71
N ASP A 283 -2.00 -5.63 -20.39
CA ASP A 283 -1.41 -6.70 -21.20
C ASP A 283 -1.97 -6.73 -22.63
N LEU A 284 -3.27 -6.52 -22.80
CA LEU A 284 -3.88 -6.37 -24.12
C LEU A 284 -3.33 -5.17 -24.89
N LEU A 285 -3.16 -4.03 -24.22
CA LEU A 285 -2.58 -2.82 -24.82
C LEU A 285 -1.13 -3.08 -25.26
N LEU A 286 -0.34 -3.75 -24.42
CA LEU A 286 1.04 -4.11 -24.75
C LEU A 286 1.11 -5.05 -25.95
N LEU A 287 0.25 -6.06 -25.99
CA LEU A 287 0.15 -6.98 -27.14
C LEU A 287 -0.30 -6.26 -28.41
N GLN A 288 -1.22 -5.26 -28.34
CA GLN A 288 -1.62 -4.47 -29.50
C GLN A 288 -0.44 -3.67 -30.08
N ASN A 289 0.48 -3.22 -29.23
CA ASN A 289 1.68 -2.50 -29.62
C ASN A 289 2.89 -3.40 -29.96
N GLY A 290 2.67 -4.72 -30.07
CA GLY A 290 3.72 -5.67 -30.49
C GLY A 290 4.74 -6.02 -29.40
N MET A 291 4.41 -5.83 -28.13
CA MET A 291 5.27 -6.23 -27.00
C MET A 291 5.41 -7.74 -26.92
N ASP A 292 6.60 -8.21 -26.58
CA ASP A 292 6.88 -9.62 -26.30
C ASP A 292 5.99 -10.13 -25.15
N PRO A 293 5.30 -11.27 -25.32
CA PRO A 293 4.50 -11.89 -24.26
C PRO A 293 5.25 -12.12 -22.94
N ALA A 294 6.56 -12.28 -22.94
CA ALA A 294 7.37 -12.41 -21.74
C ALA A 294 7.33 -11.16 -20.83
N GLY A 295 7.01 -9.98 -21.37
CA GLY A 295 6.87 -8.73 -20.65
C GLY A 295 5.52 -8.47 -20.00
N LEU A 296 4.54 -9.40 -20.19
CA LEU A 296 3.20 -9.27 -19.63
C LEU A 296 3.17 -9.55 -18.12
N VAL A 297 2.20 -8.97 -17.45
CA VAL A 297 1.88 -9.34 -16.04
C VAL A 297 1.29 -10.75 -16.02
N ASN A 298 0.38 -11.05 -16.93
CA ASN A 298 -0.31 -12.33 -17.05
C ASN A 298 0.28 -13.19 -18.17
N VAL A 299 1.55 -13.58 -18.00
CA VAL A 299 2.27 -14.39 -19.01
C VAL A 299 1.59 -15.72 -19.27
N ASP A 300 1.03 -16.34 -18.24
CA ASP A 300 0.27 -17.60 -18.32
C ASP A 300 -1.05 -17.47 -19.12
N LEU A 301 -1.55 -16.25 -19.31
CA LEU A 301 -2.75 -15.95 -20.12
C LEU A 301 -2.39 -15.29 -21.47
N ALA A 302 -1.11 -15.30 -21.87
CA ALA A 302 -0.65 -14.60 -23.08
C ALA A 302 -1.36 -15.07 -24.35
N ASP A 303 -1.58 -16.38 -24.49
CA ASP A 303 -2.25 -16.96 -25.67
C ASP A 303 -3.73 -16.57 -25.73
N ASP A 304 -4.42 -16.59 -24.58
CA ASP A 304 -5.83 -16.20 -24.48
C ASP A 304 -6.02 -14.71 -24.77
N LEU A 305 -5.20 -13.85 -24.18
CA LEU A 305 -5.18 -12.40 -24.45
C LEU A 305 -4.83 -12.11 -25.91
N GLY A 306 -3.87 -12.84 -26.48
CA GLY A 306 -3.54 -12.78 -27.90
C GLY A 306 -4.71 -13.18 -28.80
N GLY A 307 -5.49 -14.19 -28.38
CA GLY A 307 -6.74 -14.59 -29.01
C GLY A 307 -7.81 -13.49 -28.99
N MET A 308 -8.02 -12.87 -27.83
CA MET A 308 -8.94 -11.74 -27.68
C MET A 308 -8.56 -10.56 -28.59
N ARG A 309 -7.28 -10.20 -28.65
CA ARG A 309 -6.76 -9.15 -29.54
C ARG A 309 -7.14 -9.42 -31.02
N ARG A 310 -6.95 -10.65 -31.49
CA ARG A 310 -7.24 -11.03 -32.89
C ARG A 310 -8.73 -10.97 -33.21
N GLN A 311 -9.59 -11.25 -32.21
CA GLN A 311 -11.05 -11.32 -32.42
C GLN A 311 -11.73 -9.94 -32.38
N ALA A 312 -11.11 -8.96 -31.72
CA ALA A 312 -11.67 -7.62 -31.50
C ALA A 312 -10.76 -6.53 -32.07
N ALA A 313 -10.69 -6.45 -33.42
CA ALA A 313 -9.85 -5.45 -34.10
C ALA A 313 -10.18 -3.98 -33.75
N GLY A 314 -11.40 -3.70 -33.26
CA GLY A 314 -11.84 -2.37 -32.81
C GLY A 314 -11.80 -2.17 -31.30
N ALA A 315 -11.17 -3.08 -30.53
CA ALA A 315 -11.08 -2.94 -29.09
C ALA A 315 -10.17 -1.76 -28.69
N ASP A 316 -10.61 -1.00 -27.69
CA ASP A 316 -9.87 0.12 -27.09
C ASP A 316 -9.57 -0.18 -25.59
N PRO A 317 -8.52 -0.99 -25.31
CA PRO A 317 -8.15 -1.32 -23.94
C PRO A 317 -7.64 -0.10 -23.15
N ALA A 318 -7.16 0.97 -23.82
CA ALA A 318 -6.71 2.17 -23.13
C ALA A 318 -7.90 2.91 -22.48
N ARG A 319 -9.00 3.11 -23.22
CA ARG A 319 -10.24 3.68 -22.68
C ARG A 319 -10.88 2.77 -21.65
N ALA A 320 -10.82 1.46 -21.86
CA ALA A 320 -11.32 0.48 -20.91
C ALA A 320 -10.56 0.57 -19.57
N ALA A 321 -9.23 0.71 -19.58
CA ALA A 321 -8.41 0.89 -18.38
C ALA A 321 -8.72 2.21 -17.67
N GLU A 322 -8.91 3.30 -18.42
CA GLU A 322 -9.31 4.58 -17.85
C GLU A 322 -10.67 4.49 -17.13
N LEU A 323 -11.62 3.78 -17.71
CA LEU A 323 -12.93 3.55 -17.08
C LEU A 323 -12.82 2.74 -15.77
N VAL A 324 -11.92 1.75 -15.70
CA VAL A 324 -11.66 0.99 -14.46
C VAL A 324 -11.08 1.93 -13.38
N ARG A 325 -10.10 2.78 -13.72
CA ARG A 325 -9.53 3.77 -12.78
C ARG A 325 -10.57 4.77 -12.28
N GLN A 326 -11.41 5.30 -13.17
CA GLN A 326 -12.52 6.20 -12.80
C GLN A 326 -13.52 5.51 -11.86
N THR A 327 -13.79 4.22 -12.09
CA THR A 327 -14.64 3.41 -11.22
C THR A 327 -14.04 3.28 -9.83
N ALA A 328 -12.74 2.98 -9.71
CA ALA A 328 -12.03 2.92 -8.44
C ALA A 328 -12.12 4.25 -7.67
N GLY A 329 -11.86 5.39 -8.35
CA GLY A 329 -11.94 6.73 -7.76
C GLY A 329 -13.36 7.10 -7.30
N ALA A 330 -14.38 6.78 -8.10
CA ALA A 330 -15.76 7.04 -7.76
C ALA A 330 -16.22 6.25 -6.53
N LEU A 331 -15.84 4.95 -6.46
CA LEU A 331 -16.18 4.10 -5.32
C LEU A 331 -15.43 4.52 -4.04
N ALA A 332 -14.20 4.97 -4.15
CA ALA A 332 -13.46 5.57 -3.04
C ALA A 332 -14.11 6.86 -2.51
N SER A 333 -14.85 7.58 -3.37
CA SER A 333 -15.62 8.79 -3.05
C SER A 333 -17.07 8.49 -2.67
N ASN A 334 -17.39 7.26 -2.23
CA ASN A 334 -18.72 6.83 -1.79
C ASN A 334 -19.83 6.91 -2.86
N ALA A 335 -19.49 6.77 -4.15
CA ALA A 335 -20.51 6.64 -5.21
C ALA A 335 -21.34 5.36 -5.03
N ASN A 336 -22.56 5.34 -5.58
CA ASN A 336 -23.41 4.17 -5.54
C ASN A 336 -22.74 2.99 -6.20
N TYR A 337 -22.54 1.91 -5.44
CA TYR A 337 -21.77 0.72 -5.85
C TYR A 337 -22.36 0.08 -7.11
N ASP A 338 -23.64 -0.30 -7.07
CA ASP A 338 -24.31 -1.04 -8.15
C ASP A 338 -24.28 -0.25 -9.46
N HIS A 339 -24.57 1.03 -9.38
CA HIS A 339 -24.59 1.91 -10.56
C HIS A 339 -23.18 2.09 -11.15
N THR A 340 -22.17 2.25 -10.30
CA THR A 340 -20.79 2.50 -10.73
C THR A 340 -20.18 1.25 -11.37
N VAL A 341 -20.40 0.07 -10.76
CA VAL A 341 -19.93 -1.22 -11.31
C VAL A 341 -20.69 -1.57 -12.61
N ALA A 342 -22.02 -1.38 -12.64
CA ALA A 342 -22.80 -1.62 -13.85
C ALA A 342 -22.32 -0.74 -15.03
N ARG A 343 -22.06 0.54 -14.79
CA ARG A 343 -21.47 1.46 -15.78
C ARG A 343 -20.13 0.95 -16.29
N MET A 344 -19.25 0.49 -15.40
CA MET A 344 -17.95 -0.07 -15.76
C MET A 344 -18.12 -1.30 -16.68
N LEU A 345 -18.95 -2.27 -16.28
CA LEU A 345 -19.16 -3.50 -17.06
C LEU A 345 -19.70 -3.21 -18.45
N LEU A 346 -20.69 -2.32 -18.57
CA LEU A 346 -21.25 -1.93 -19.87
C LEU A 346 -20.22 -1.20 -20.74
N GLY A 347 -19.38 -0.37 -20.15
CA GLY A 347 -18.31 0.32 -20.84
C GLY A 347 -17.20 -0.64 -21.29
N LEU A 348 -16.76 -1.55 -20.41
CA LEU A 348 -15.78 -2.59 -20.74
C LEU A 348 -16.28 -3.45 -21.92
N ARG A 349 -17.54 -3.92 -21.85
CA ARG A 349 -18.18 -4.64 -22.95
C ARG A 349 -18.11 -3.86 -24.27
N ALA A 350 -18.43 -2.57 -24.24
CA ALA A 350 -18.44 -1.74 -25.45
C ALA A 350 -17.03 -1.52 -26.00
N PHE A 351 -16.07 -1.11 -25.17
CA PHE A 351 -14.70 -0.86 -25.59
C PHE A 351 -13.98 -2.12 -26.06
N MET A 352 -14.16 -3.23 -25.34
CA MET A 352 -13.50 -4.50 -25.67
C MET A 352 -14.17 -5.22 -26.84
N GLY A 353 -15.48 -5.01 -27.08
CA GLY A 353 -16.22 -5.60 -28.20
C GLY A 353 -16.26 -4.74 -29.46
N GLY A 354 -15.65 -3.53 -29.46
CA GLY A 354 -15.74 -2.59 -30.59
C GLY A 354 -17.17 -2.08 -30.85
N HIS A 355 -18.03 -2.12 -29.83
CA HIS A 355 -19.41 -1.65 -29.95
C HIS A 355 -19.52 -0.14 -29.72
N PRO A 356 -20.50 0.54 -30.34
CA PRO A 356 -20.73 1.94 -30.05
C PRO A 356 -21.06 2.12 -28.56
N VAL A 357 -20.36 3.05 -27.94
CA VAL A 357 -20.52 3.33 -26.52
C VAL A 357 -21.74 4.23 -26.35
N PRO A 358 -22.70 3.90 -25.46
CA PRO A 358 -23.79 4.81 -25.15
C PRO A 358 -23.23 6.09 -24.53
N GLU A 359 -23.59 7.27 -25.03
CA GLU A 359 -23.12 8.58 -24.51
C GLU A 359 -23.35 8.74 -23.00
N GLN A 360 -24.35 8.09 -22.46
CA GLN A 360 -24.68 8.09 -21.03
C GLN A 360 -23.61 7.45 -20.13
N VAL A 361 -22.73 6.62 -20.67
CA VAL A 361 -21.62 5.98 -19.92
C VAL A 361 -20.54 6.98 -19.55
N PHE A 362 -20.42 8.11 -20.26
CA PHE A 362 -19.35 9.11 -20.11
C PHE A 362 -19.79 10.47 -19.54
N ARG A 363 -21.07 10.71 -19.31
CA ARG A 363 -21.49 11.96 -18.67
C ARG A 363 -21.05 11.97 -17.19
N THR A 364 -19.83 12.41 -16.95
CA THR A 364 -19.40 12.93 -15.66
C THR A 364 -20.25 14.17 -15.31
N LYS A 365 -20.49 14.39 -14.00
CA LYS A 365 -21.31 15.48 -13.43
C LYS A 365 -20.83 16.92 -13.74
N GLU A 366 -20.07 17.16 -14.77
CA GLU A 366 -19.58 18.51 -15.13
C GLU A 366 -20.57 19.34 -15.95
N SER A 367 -21.81 18.88 -16.14
CA SER A 367 -22.81 19.58 -16.94
C SER A 367 -24.06 20.01 -16.14
N PHE A 368 -23.96 20.25 -14.84
CA PHE A 368 -25.00 20.93 -14.08
C PHE A 368 -24.40 22.16 -13.39
N HIS A 369 -24.31 23.24 -14.16
CA HIS A 369 -24.36 24.61 -13.70
C HIS A 369 -25.61 25.27 -14.29
#